data_3fb3c99369ffb79dd93952408f5a6db7
#
_entry.id   3fb3c99369ffb79dd93952408f5a6db7
#
_cell.length_a   1.000
_cell.length_b   1.000
_cell.length_c   1.000
_cell.angle_alpha   90.00
_cell.angle_beta   90.00
_cell.angle_gamma   90.00
#
_symmetry.space_group_name_H-M   'P 1'
#
loop_
_entity.id
_entity.type
_entity.pdbx_description
1 polymer ?
#
loop_
_entity_poly.entity_id
_entity_poly.type
_entity_poly.pdbx_seq_one_letter_code
_entity_poly.pdbx_strand_id
1 'polypeptide(L)'
;MEITEFAQKAIRTEGRIEQVRTNRQLLKNAVVIFIKAAYILDVLKKNIFYGKPVDSSAIINTLDAMRGALTHDVDNITSIKLDESIQHDVIEIDPRLFHSIIGIATEAAELLEAIYPALEGGRVMNHEVDRVNILEEFGDINWYQAVGIDTLNGDWNQILETIIKKLEARYGDKFNREGAVNRNLNKERQILNKMES
;
A
#
# COMPACT_ATOMS: atom_id res chain seq x y z
N MET A 1 -12.36 -19.51 10.96
CA MET A 1 -11.47 -19.91 9.83
C MET A 1 -10.08 -19.41 10.16
N GLU A 2 -9.11 -20.29 10.15
CA GLU A 2 -7.72 -19.93 10.38
C GLU A 2 -7.13 -19.17 9.18
N ILE A 3 -6.11 -18.33 9.40
CA ILE A 3 -5.54 -17.49 8.35
C ILE A 3 -4.97 -18.30 7.18
N THR A 4 -4.36 -19.45 7.46
CA THR A 4 -3.84 -20.37 6.44
C THR A 4 -4.95 -21.00 5.60
N GLU A 5 -6.07 -21.35 6.20
CA GLU A 5 -7.27 -21.85 5.50
C GLU A 5 -7.88 -20.75 4.60
N PHE A 6 -7.93 -19.52 5.11
CA PHE A 6 -8.37 -18.37 4.32
C PHE A 6 -7.48 -18.19 3.08
N ALA A 7 -6.16 -18.16 3.26
CA ALA A 7 -5.20 -17.98 2.16
C ALA A 7 -5.36 -19.06 1.07
N GLN A 8 -5.51 -20.33 1.46
CA GLN A 8 -5.74 -21.43 0.51
C GLN A 8 -7.06 -21.28 -0.28
N LYS A 9 -8.10 -20.73 0.34
CA LYS A 9 -9.38 -20.48 -0.33
C LYS A 9 -9.31 -19.26 -1.24
N ALA A 10 -8.63 -18.19 -0.80
CA ALA A 10 -8.42 -16.96 -1.57
C ALA A 10 -7.72 -17.26 -2.91
N ILE A 11 -6.61 -17.98 -2.88
CA ILE A 11 -5.83 -18.33 -4.09
C ILE A 11 -6.67 -19.08 -5.14
N ARG A 12 -7.71 -19.82 -4.75
CA ARG A 12 -8.59 -20.54 -5.70
C ARG A 12 -9.44 -19.60 -6.54
N THR A 13 -9.66 -18.37 -6.10
CA THR A 13 -10.46 -17.35 -6.79
C THR A 13 -9.61 -16.39 -7.61
N GLU A 14 -8.29 -16.61 -7.64
CA GLU A 14 -7.35 -15.76 -8.37
C GLU A 14 -7.54 -15.85 -9.89
N GLY A 15 -7.71 -14.71 -10.53
CA GLY A 15 -7.62 -14.57 -11.99
C GLY A 15 -6.16 -14.50 -12.43
N ARG A 16 -5.70 -15.45 -13.26
CA ARG A 16 -4.30 -15.51 -13.71
C ARG A 16 -4.15 -14.99 -15.13
N ILE A 17 -3.10 -14.23 -15.33
CA ILE A 17 -2.66 -13.75 -16.65
C ILE A 17 -1.20 -14.18 -16.87
N GLU A 18 -0.79 -14.34 -18.12
CA GLU A 18 0.58 -14.74 -18.45
C GLU A 18 1.57 -13.58 -18.36
N GLN A 19 1.11 -12.37 -18.72
CA GLN A 19 1.96 -11.18 -18.80
C GLN A 19 1.17 -9.93 -18.41
N VAL A 20 1.84 -8.99 -17.73
CA VAL A 20 1.31 -7.65 -17.52
C VAL A 20 1.53 -6.82 -18.78
N ARG A 21 0.43 -6.41 -19.43
CA ARG A 21 0.44 -5.55 -20.62
C ARG A 21 -0.34 -4.28 -20.36
N THR A 22 0.33 -3.14 -20.47
CA THR A 22 -0.29 -1.82 -20.27
C THR A 22 0.55 -0.71 -20.90
N ASN A 23 0.02 0.50 -20.93
CA ASN A 23 0.85 1.66 -21.22
C ASN A 23 1.82 1.90 -20.04
N ARG A 24 3.11 1.61 -20.27
CA ARG A 24 4.18 1.69 -19.26
C ARG A 24 4.29 3.09 -18.66
N GLN A 25 4.18 4.14 -19.47
CA GLN A 25 4.33 5.50 -19.02
C GLN A 25 3.17 5.94 -18.13
N LEU A 26 1.94 5.61 -18.52
CA LEU A 26 0.74 5.90 -17.72
C LEU A 26 0.79 5.17 -16.37
N LEU A 27 1.12 3.88 -16.37
CA LEU A 27 1.28 3.10 -15.15
C LEU A 27 2.36 3.70 -14.24
N LYS A 28 3.54 4.02 -14.80
CA LYS A 28 4.64 4.65 -14.05
C LYS A 28 4.19 5.95 -13.38
N ASN A 29 3.47 6.81 -14.11
CA ASN A 29 3.01 8.09 -13.58
C ASN A 29 2.00 7.90 -12.46
N ALA A 30 1.01 7.03 -12.64
CA ALA A 30 0.03 6.71 -11.60
C ALA A 30 0.71 6.18 -10.31
N VAL A 31 1.65 5.25 -10.46
CA VAL A 31 2.41 4.69 -9.33
C VAL A 31 3.27 5.76 -8.63
N VAL A 32 3.94 6.63 -9.39
CA VAL A 32 4.75 7.73 -8.81
C VAL A 32 3.88 8.70 -8.02
N ILE A 33 2.72 9.09 -8.56
CA ILE A 33 1.78 9.98 -7.88
C ILE A 33 1.29 9.33 -6.57
N PHE A 34 0.90 8.06 -6.62
CA PHE A 34 0.46 7.31 -5.44
C PHE A 34 1.55 7.23 -4.36
N ILE A 35 2.79 6.86 -4.74
CA ILE A 35 3.93 6.80 -3.80
C ILE A 35 4.19 8.16 -3.16
N LYS A 36 4.14 9.25 -3.92
CA LYS A 36 4.35 10.61 -3.41
C LYS A 36 3.24 11.05 -2.48
N ALA A 37 1.98 10.76 -2.81
CA ALA A 37 0.85 11.00 -1.93
C ALA A 37 0.96 10.20 -0.62
N ALA A 38 1.28 8.92 -0.70
CA ALA A 38 1.50 8.06 0.46
C ALA A 38 2.64 8.56 1.36
N TYR A 39 3.73 9.10 0.78
CA TYR A 39 4.81 9.73 1.55
C TYR A 39 4.29 10.92 2.38
N ILE A 40 3.49 11.82 1.79
CA ILE A 40 2.91 12.96 2.51
C ILE A 40 2.01 12.46 3.64
N LEU A 41 1.15 11.47 3.37
CA LEU A 41 0.30 10.85 4.41
C LEU A 41 1.13 10.23 5.55
N ASP A 42 2.25 9.57 5.25
CA ASP A 42 3.14 9.00 6.27
C ASP A 42 3.80 10.08 7.15
N VAL A 43 4.21 11.20 6.56
CA VAL A 43 4.76 12.36 7.31
C VAL A 43 3.68 12.92 8.26
N LEU A 44 2.46 13.15 7.76
CA LEU A 44 1.34 13.66 8.56
C LEU A 44 0.94 12.66 9.66
N LYS A 45 0.83 11.37 9.33
CA LYS A 45 0.58 10.31 10.32
C LYS A 45 1.62 10.33 11.44
N LYS A 46 2.90 10.43 11.11
CA LYS A 46 3.99 10.50 12.11
C LYS A 46 3.91 11.74 12.99
N ASN A 47 3.48 12.87 12.43
CA ASN A 47 3.23 14.08 13.20
C ASN A 47 2.05 13.89 14.17
N ILE A 48 0.91 13.44 13.66
CA ILE A 48 -0.34 13.28 14.43
C ILE A 48 -0.15 12.29 15.59
N PHE A 49 0.36 11.10 15.30
CA PHE A 49 0.42 10.01 16.29
C PHE A 49 1.69 10.00 17.13
N TYR A 50 2.81 10.51 16.61
CA TYR A 50 4.12 10.43 17.27
C TYR A 50 4.70 11.80 17.61
N GLY A 51 4.08 12.91 17.14
CA GLY A 51 4.54 14.28 17.33
C GLY A 51 5.89 14.56 16.69
N LYS A 52 6.23 13.84 15.60
CA LYS A 52 7.41 14.18 14.80
C LYS A 52 7.20 15.52 14.11
N PRO A 53 8.20 16.40 14.07
CA PRO A 53 8.08 17.66 13.34
C PRO A 53 7.84 17.37 11.84
N VAL A 54 7.01 18.20 11.22
CA VAL A 54 6.77 18.15 9.77
C VAL A 54 7.88 18.91 9.06
N ASP A 55 8.58 18.26 8.15
CA ASP A 55 9.48 18.93 7.22
C ASP A 55 8.66 19.50 6.05
N SER A 56 8.29 20.78 6.16
CA SER A 56 7.50 21.46 5.14
C SER A 56 8.23 21.54 3.79
N SER A 57 9.56 21.63 3.79
CA SER A 57 10.35 21.68 2.56
C SER A 57 10.28 20.34 1.81
N ALA A 58 10.36 19.23 2.54
CA ALA A 58 10.20 17.89 1.95
C ALA A 58 8.79 17.68 1.36
N ILE A 59 7.74 18.19 2.02
CA ILE A 59 6.37 18.15 1.47
C ILE A 59 6.26 18.99 0.20
N ILE A 60 6.75 20.23 0.20
CA ILE A 60 6.71 21.12 -0.98
C ILE A 60 7.44 20.46 -2.16
N ASN A 61 8.66 19.99 -1.94
CA ASN A 61 9.43 19.30 -2.99
C ASN A 61 8.69 18.05 -3.52
N THR A 62 7.96 17.36 -2.67
CA THR A 62 7.17 16.19 -3.07
C THR A 62 5.97 16.60 -3.93
N LEU A 63 5.25 17.67 -3.55
CA LEU A 63 4.14 18.23 -4.35
C LEU A 63 4.60 18.75 -5.71
N ASP A 64 5.76 19.42 -5.77
CA ASP A 64 6.35 19.88 -7.02
C ASP A 64 6.75 18.71 -7.93
N ALA A 65 7.27 17.62 -7.36
CA ALA A 65 7.57 16.40 -8.11
C ALA A 65 6.28 15.71 -8.65
N MET A 66 5.18 15.72 -7.89
CA MET A 66 3.89 15.23 -8.36
C MET A 66 3.36 16.11 -9.52
N ARG A 67 3.46 17.43 -9.36
CA ARG A 67 3.07 18.38 -10.41
C ARG A 67 3.87 18.16 -11.69
N GLY A 68 5.20 17.96 -11.56
CA GLY A 68 6.06 17.63 -12.70
C GLY A 68 5.64 16.36 -13.42
N ALA A 69 5.32 15.31 -12.68
CA ALA A 69 4.82 14.05 -13.26
C ALA A 69 3.47 14.22 -13.99
N LEU A 70 2.60 15.12 -13.50
CA LEU A 70 1.33 15.42 -14.14
C LEU A 70 1.47 16.29 -15.39
N THR A 71 2.35 17.32 -15.35
CA THR A 71 2.46 18.31 -16.44
C THR A 71 3.30 17.82 -17.61
N HIS A 72 4.29 16.98 -17.38
CA HIS A 72 5.17 16.47 -18.45
C HIS A 72 4.45 15.53 -19.43
N ASP A 73 3.31 14.98 -19.04
CA ASP A 73 2.58 13.96 -19.82
C ASP A 73 1.15 14.34 -20.18
N VAL A 74 0.62 15.47 -19.66
CA VAL A 74 -0.77 15.89 -20.03
C VAL A 74 -0.90 16.08 -21.54
N ASP A 75 0.10 16.64 -22.21
CA ASP A 75 0.12 16.78 -23.65
C ASP A 75 0.23 15.41 -24.37
N ASN A 76 0.87 14.43 -23.76
CA ASN A 76 0.95 13.06 -24.27
C ASN A 76 -0.28 12.23 -23.89
N ILE A 77 -0.85 12.41 -22.70
CA ILE A 77 -2.04 11.69 -22.23
C ILE A 77 -3.29 12.14 -23.01
N THR A 78 -3.42 13.43 -23.34
CA THR A 78 -4.53 13.93 -24.18
C THR A 78 -4.46 13.42 -25.62
N SER A 79 -3.29 12.98 -26.09
CA SER A 79 -3.12 12.31 -27.38
C SER A 79 -3.23 10.78 -27.28
N ILE A 80 -3.18 10.20 -26.08
CA ILE A 80 -3.45 8.79 -25.86
C ILE A 80 -4.97 8.59 -25.94
N LYS A 81 -5.47 8.37 -27.15
CA LYS A 81 -6.74 7.66 -27.29
C LYS A 81 -6.51 6.30 -26.62
N LEU A 82 -7.31 5.95 -25.62
CA LEU A 82 -7.39 4.61 -25.04
C LEU A 82 -8.01 3.67 -26.08
N ASP A 83 -7.45 3.67 -27.26
CA ASP A 83 -7.88 2.89 -28.42
C ASP A 83 -7.16 1.53 -28.37
N GLU A 84 -7.85 0.49 -28.78
CA GLU A 84 -7.35 -0.89 -28.89
C GLU A 84 -6.09 -1.04 -29.77
N SER A 85 -5.72 0.01 -30.52
CA SER A 85 -4.53 0.07 -31.36
C SER A 85 -3.23 0.43 -30.62
N ILE A 86 -3.29 0.79 -29.31
CA ILE A 86 -2.07 1.11 -28.56
C ILE A 86 -1.31 -0.17 -28.30
N GLN A 87 -0.09 -0.22 -28.83
CA GLN A 87 0.86 -1.29 -28.51
C GLN A 87 1.19 -1.23 -27.02
N HIS A 88 0.58 -2.12 -26.23
CA HIS A 88 0.86 -2.22 -24.80
C HIS A 88 2.25 -2.81 -24.58
N ASP A 89 3.05 -2.10 -23.79
CA ASP A 89 4.33 -2.62 -23.30
C ASP A 89 4.12 -3.85 -22.42
N VAL A 90 4.99 -4.82 -22.56
CA VAL A 90 5.15 -5.88 -21.56
C VAL A 90 5.94 -5.31 -20.38
N ILE A 91 5.38 -5.44 -19.18
CA ILE A 91 6.06 -5.11 -17.94
C ILE A 91 6.68 -6.40 -17.39
N GLU A 92 7.99 -6.40 -17.24
CA GLU A 92 8.75 -7.54 -16.70
C GLU A 92 8.60 -7.62 -15.17
N ILE A 93 7.48 -8.14 -14.74
CA ILE A 93 7.15 -8.41 -13.33
C ILE A 93 6.29 -9.66 -13.27
N ASP A 94 6.41 -10.43 -12.19
CA ASP A 94 5.48 -11.52 -11.94
C ASP A 94 4.04 -10.98 -11.88
N PRO A 95 3.12 -11.46 -12.72
CA PRO A 95 1.76 -10.92 -12.79
C PRO A 95 0.97 -11.08 -11.49
N ARG A 96 1.19 -12.14 -10.73
CA ARG A 96 0.51 -12.37 -9.44
C ARG A 96 1.01 -11.40 -8.38
N LEU A 97 2.33 -11.20 -8.32
CA LEU A 97 2.94 -10.22 -7.41
C LEU A 97 2.47 -8.80 -7.75
N PHE A 98 2.43 -8.46 -9.04
CA PHE A 98 1.92 -7.17 -9.50
C PHE A 98 0.45 -6.97 -9.10
N HIS A 99 -0.41 -7.96 -9.36
CA HIS A 99 -1.83 -7.93 -9.00
C HIS A 99 -2.03 -7.72 -7.49
N SER A 100 -1.30 -8.48 -6.68
CA SER A 100 -1.32 -8.35 -5.22
C SER A 100 -0.95 -6.93 -4.76
N ILE A 101 0.16 -6.37 -5.25
CA ILE A 101 0.65 -5.06 -4.80
C ILE A 101 -0.29 -3.93 -5.24
N ILE A 102 -0.76 -3.95 -6.48
CA ILE A 102 -1.68 -2.93 -6.99
C ILE A 102 -3.05 -3.05 -6.30
N GLY A 103 -3.55 -4.26 -6.11
CA GLY A 103 -4.81 -4.48 -5.41
C GLY A 103 -4.78 -3.93 -3.98
N ILE A 104 -3.78 -4.28 -3.17
CA ILE A 104 -3.63 -3.68 -1.82
C ILE A 104 -3.65 -2.15 -1.86
N ALA A 105 -3.05 -1.55 -2.88
CA ALA A 105 -3.00 -0.10 -3.02
C ALA A 105 -4.37 0.50 -3.37
N THR A 106 -5.16 -0.16 -4.23
CA THR A 106 -6.51 0.29 -4.60
C THR A 106 -7.49 0.17 -3.44
N GLU A 107 -7.53 -0.98 -2.75
CA GLU A 107 -8.40 -1.16 -1.58
C GLU A 107 -8.03 -0.20 -0.44
N ALA A 108 -6.73 0.11 -0.26
CA ALA A 108 -6.31 1.13 0.69
C ALA A 108 -6.80 2.53 0.31
N ALA A 109 -6.95 2.85 -0.99
CA ALA A 109 -7.54 4.10 -1.44
C ALA A 109 -9.06 4.13 -1.15
N GLU A 110 -9.79 3.04 -1.35
CA GLU A 110 -11.22 2.92 -1.05
C GLU A 110 -11.50 3.11 0.46
N LEU A 111 -10.62 2.55 1.33
CA LEU A 111 -10.68 2.87 2.77
C LEU A 111 -10.48 4.36 3.06
N LEU A 112 -9.63 5.08 2.31
CA LEU A 112 -9.46 6.53 2.46
C LEU A 112 -10.69 7.31 1.97
N GLU A 113 -11.35 6.85 0.91
CA GLU A 113 -12.61 7.44 0.44
C GLU A 113 -13.71 7.38 1.50
N ALA A 114 -13.79 6.29 2.28
CA ALA A 114 -14.75 6.14 3.35
C ALA A 114 -14.59 7.19 4.48
N ILE A 115 -13.40 7.74 4.68
CA ILE A 115 -13.13 8.78 5.69
C ILE A 115 -12.99 10.19 5.10
N TYR A 116 -12.97 10.30 3.77
CA TYR A 116 -12.75 11.58 3.07
C TYR A 116 -13.75 12.68 3.47
N PRO A 117 -15.07 12.40 3.68
CA PRO A 117 -16.01 13.43 4.11
C PRO A 117 -15.62 14.14 5.41
N ALA A 118 -14.89 13.47 6.31
CA ALA A 118 -14.38 14.12 7.52
C ALA A 118 -13.31 15.17 7.22
N LEU A 119 -12.53 14.97 6.15
CA LEU A 119 -11.47 15.89 5.73
C LEU A 119 -12.01 17.13 5.02
N GLU A 120 -13.20 17.04 4.44
CA GLU A 120 -13.93 18.20 3.84
C GLU A 120 -14.71 19.03 4.87
N GLY A 121 -14.47 18.83 6.16
CA GLY A 121 -15.17 19.52 7.23
C GLY A 121 -16.48 18.86 7.65
N GLY A 122 -16.78 17.70 7.09
CA GLY A 122 -17.83 16.80 7.56
C GLY A 122 -17.48 16.16 8.90
N ARG A 123 -18.47 15.52 9.50
CA ARG A 123 -18.30 14.77 10.74
C ARG A 123 -18.58 13.30 10.47
N VAL A 124 -17.52 12.52 10.38
CA VAL A 124 -17.64 11.06 10.24
C VAL A 124 -17.59 10.41 11.61
N MET A 125 -18.71 9.93 12.07
CA MET A 125 -18.83 9.16 13.32
C MET A 125 -18.88 7.67 12.98
N ASN A 126 -18.45 6.81 13.91
CA ASN A 126 -18.42 5.36 13.71
C ASN A 126 -19.76 4.73 13.24
N HIS A 127 -20.88 5.41 13.50
CA HIS A 127 -22.22 4.98 13.08
C HIS A 127 -22.66 5.58 11.73
N GLU A 128 -21.90 6.52 11.17
CA GLU A 128 -22.16 7.19 9.90
C GLU A 128 -21.32 6.61 8.76
N VAL A 129 -20.25 5.87 9.09
CA VAL A 129 -19.45 5.15 8.10
C VAL A 129 -20.18 3.88 7.65
N ASP A 130 -20.07 3.55 6.39
CA ASP A 130 -20.49 2.24 5.91
C ASP A 130 -19.53 1.15 6.43
N ARG A 131 -19.91 0.58 7.58
CA ARG A 131 -19.10 -0.44 8.24
C ARG A 131 -18.98 -1.72 7.41
N VAL A 132 -19.98 -2.02 6.58
CA VAL A 132 -19.94 -3.21 5.72
C VAL A 132 -18.88 -3.04 4.68
N ASN A 133 -18.89 -1.89 3.98
CA ASN A 133 -17.88 -1.54 2.98
C ASN A 133 -16.47 -1.54 3.57
N ILE A 134 -16.24 -0.85 4.69
CA ILE A 134 -14.91 -0.82 5.34
C ILE A 134 -14.41 -2.22 5.72
N LEU A 135 -15.29 -3.10 6.19
CA LEU A 135 -14.91 -4.48 6.53
C LEU A 135 -14.67 -5.33 5.29
N GLU A 136 -15.37 -5.05 4.19
CA GLU A 136 -15.14 -5.64 2.88
C GLU A 136 -13.73 -5.29 2.38
N GLU A 137 -13.37 -3.99 2.34
CA GLU A 137 -12.04 -3.55 1.89
C GLU A 137 -10.90 -4.14 2.72
N PHE A 138 -11.08 -4.26 4.05
CA PHE A 138 -10.11 -5.00 4.87
C PHE A 138 -10.04 -6.48 4.50
N GLY A 139 -11.16 -7.09 4.10
CA GLY A 139 -11.22 -8.46 3.60
C GLY A 139 -10.47 -8.61 2.28
N ASP A 140 -10.65 -7.67 1.35
CA ASP A 140 -10.04 -7.68 0.04
C ASP A 140 -8.53 -7.41 0.10
N ILE A 141 -8.08 -6.50 0.98
CA ILE A 141 -6.65 -6.37 1.30
C ILE A 141 -6.06 -7.72 1.75
N ASN A 142 -6.75 -8.48 2.60
CA ASN A 142 -6.26 -9.80 3.03
C ASN A 142 -6.25 -10.81 1.88
N TRP A 143 -7.21 -10.73 0.93
CA TRP A 143 -7.21 -11.55 -0.26
C TRP A 143 -5.98 -11.28 -1.14
N TYR A 144 -5.70 -10.01 -1.44
CA TYR A 144 -4.51 -9.62 -2.19
C TYR A 144 -3.21 -9.99 -1.47
N GLN A 145 -3.16 -9.86 -0.14
CA GLN A 145 -2.03 -10.32 0.67
C GLN A 145 -1.81 -11.83 0.53
N ALA A 146 -2.89 -12.62 0.51
CA ALA A 146 -2.78 -14.07 0.35
C ALA A 146 -2.13 -14.44 -1.00
N VAL A 147 -2.54 -13.79 -2.08
CA VAL A 147 -1.93 -13.98 -3.42
C VAL A 147 -0.44 -13.60 -3.42
N GLY A 148 -0.09 -12.45 -2.84
CA GLY A 148 1.30 -11.97 -2.80
C GLY A 148 2.21 -12.85 -1.95
N ILE A 149 1.76 -13.29 -0.78
CA ILE A 149 2.51 -14.17 0.13
C ILE A 149 2.72 -15.54 -0.52
N ASP A 150 1.69 -16.11 -1.14
CA ASP A 150 1.80 -17.39 -1.89
C ASP A 150 2.79 -17.26 -3.05
N THR A 151 2.74 -16.18 -3.81
CA THR A 151 3.66 -15.92 -4.93
C THR A 151 5.14 -15.91 -4.47
N LEU A 152 5.38 -15.41 -3.27
CA LEU A 152 6.71 -15.35 -2.67
C LEU A 152 7.07 -16.60 -1.86
N ASN A 153 6.24 -17.63 -1.89
CA ASN A 153 6.37 -18.85 -1.06
C ASN A 153 6.50 -18.54 0.44
N GLY A 154 5.81 -17.48 0.91
CA GLY A 154 5.84 -17.05 2.30
C GLY A 154 4.89 -17.86 3.18
N ASP A 155 5.26 -17.99 4.45
CA ASP A 155 4.41 -18.58 5.48
C ASP A 155 3.72 -17.49 6.34
N TRP A 156 2.39 -17.51 6.39
CA TRP A 156 1.59 -16.54 7.13
C TRP A 156 1.96 -16.48 8.60
N ASN A 157 2.08 -17.64 9.25
CA ASN A 157 2.34 -17.69 10.69
C ASN A 157 3.74 -17.13 10.99
N GLN A 158 4.73 -17.52 10.17
CA GLN A 158 6.10 -17.00 10.29
C GLN A 158 6.13 -15.47 10.11
N ILE A 159 5.40 -14.94 9.12
CA ILE A 159 5.31 -13.49 8.88
C ILE A 159 4.71 -12.79 10.10
N LEU A 160 3.55 -13.24 10.58
CA LEU A 160 2.85 -12.62 11.71
C LEU A 160 3.69 -12.67 12.99
N GLU A 161 4.26 -13.83 13.32
CA GLU A 161 5.17 -13.96 14.48
C GLU A 161 6.39 -13.04 14.38
N THR A 162 6.99 -12.95 13.19
CA THR A 162 8.17 -12.10 12.98
C THR A 162 7.83 -10.62 13.12
N ILE A 163 6.66 -10.19 12.64
CA ILE A 163 6.19 -8.82 12.83
C ILE A 163 5.94 -8.51 14.32
N ILE A 164 5.34 -9.43 15.09
CA ILE A 164 5.19 -9.26 16.53
C ILE A 164 6.54 -9.15 17.22
N LYS A 165 7.48 -10.06 16.97
CA LYS A 165 8.85 -10.00 17.52
C LYS A 165 9.55 -8.67 17.21
N LYS A 166 9.37 -8.15 16.00
CA LYS A 166 9.89 -6.82 15.60
C LYS A 166 9.25 -5.70 16.43
N LEU A 167 7.94 -5.73 16.67
CA LEU A 167 7.24 -4.72 17.47
C LEU A 167 7.63 -4.79 18.94
N GLU A 168 7.75 -5.97 19.51
CA GLU A 168 8.27 -6.20 20.88
C GLU A 168 9.70 -5.67 21.03
N ALA A 169 10.57 -5.91 20.05
CA ALA A 169 11.93 -5.38 20.05
C ALA A 169 12.00 -3.85 20.00
N ARG A 170 10.97 -3.21 19.41
CA ARG A 170 10.84 -1.75 19.33
C ARG A 170 10.22 -1.13 20.57
N TYR A 171 9.16 -1.73 21.09
CA TYR A 171 8.30 -1.13 22.12
C TYR A 171 8.36 -1.82 23.48
N GLY A 172 8.88 -3.04 23.57
CA GLY A 172 8.69 -3.91 24.71
C GLY A 172 7.24 -4.41 24.79
N ASP A 173 6.67 -4.48 25.99
CA ASP A 173 5.32 -5.04 26.19
C ASP A 173 4.17 -4.15 25.68
N LYS A 174 4.43 -2.85 25.52
CA LYS A 174 3.41 -1.89 25.07
C LYS A 174 4.01 -0.72 24.32
N PHE A 175 3.18 -0.11 23.49
CA PHE A 175 3.55 1.09 22.75
C PHE A 175 4.16 2.17 23.66
N ASN A 176 5.27 2.76 23.22
CA ASN A 176 5.84 3.96 23.78
C ASN A 176 6.35 4.89 22.66
N ARG A 177 6.26 6.20 22.94
CA ARG A 177 6.61 7.24 21.97
C ARG A 177 8.10 7.24 21.63
N GLU A 178 8.95 6.93 22.60
CA GLU A 178 10.40 6.89 22.39
C GLU A 178 10.77 5.82 21.36
N GLY A 179 10.26 4.60 21.49
CA GLY A 179 10.47 3.53 20.51
C GLY A 179 9.91 3.86 19.13
N ALA A 180 8.83 4.65 19.05
CA ALA A 180 8.28 5.09 17.75
C ALA A 180 9.19 6.12 17.06
N VAL A 181 9.86 6.99 17.83
CA VAL A 181 10.73 8.05 17.32
C VAL A 181 12.15 7.55 17.11
N ASN A 182 12.71 6.80 18.07
CA ASN A 182 14.10 6.37 18.12
C ASN A 182 14.23 4.88 17.75
N ARG A 183 13.93 4.54 16.50
CA ARG A 183 13.95 3.16 16.02
C ARG A 183 15.37 2.61 15.84
N ASN A 184 15.61 1.40 16.31
CA ASN A 184 16.81 0.63 15.98
C ASN A 184 16.57 -0.22 14.71
N LEU A 185 16.78 0.40 13.54
CA LEU A 185 16.51 -0.24 12.25
C LEU A 185 17.38 -1.48 12.01
N ASN A 186 18.62 -1.51 12.52
CA ASN A 186 19.50 -2.67 12.39
C ASN A 186 18.97 -3.87 13.17
N LYS A 187 18.51 -3.68 14.41
CA LYS A 187 17.89 -4.74 15.21
C LYS A 187 16.59 -5.24 14.56
N GLU A 188 15.76 -4.31 14.08
CA GLU A 188 14.54 -4.67 13.36
C GLU A 188 14.85 -5.51 12.10
N ARG A 189 15.86 -5.12 11.30
CA ARG A 189 16.26 -5.85 10.09
C ARG A 189 16.78 -7.25 10.40
N GLN A 190 17.56 -7.41 11.45
CA GLN A 190 18.04 -8.75 11.89
C GLN A 190 16.89 -9.70 12.26
N ILE A 191 15.81 -9.17 12.83
CA ILE A 191 14.60 -9.96 13.11
C ILE A 191 13.89 -10.35 11.83
N LEU A 192 13.72 -9.39 10.91
CA LEU A 192 13.02 -9.60 9.64
C LEU A 192 13.74 -10.61 8.71
N ASN A 193 15.06 -10.64 8.71
CA ASN A 193 15.83 -11.58 7.87
C ASN A 193 15.58 -13.05 8.24
N LYS A 194 14.99 -13.35 9.40
CA LYS A 194 14.59 -14.70 9.78
C LYS A 194 13.38 -15.24 9.02
N MET A 195 12.70 -14.40 8.22
CA MET A 195 11.65 -14.86 7.32
C MET A 195 12.18 -15.52 6.04
N GLU A 196 13.48 -15.37 5.75
CA GLU A 196 14.13 -15.95 4.56
C GLU A 196 14.86 -17.29 4.89
N SER A 197 14.84 -17.71 6.14
CA SER A 197 15.48 -18.94 6.63
C SER A 197 14.44 -20.01 6.96
#